data_aee8cfae36ec2757635d08c739d9199e
#
_entry.id   aee8cfae36ec2757635d08c739d9199e
#
_cell.length_a   1.000
_cell.length_b   1.000
_cell.length_c   1.000
_cell.angle_alpha   90.00
_cell.angle_beta   90.00
_cell.angle_gamma   90.00
#
_symmetry.space_group_name_H-M   'P 1'
#
loop_
_entity.id
_entity.type
_entity.pdbx_description
1 polymer ?
#
loop_
_entity_poly.entity_id
_entity_poly.type
_entity_poly.pdbx_seq_one_letter_code
_entity_poly.pdbx_strand_id
1 'polypeptide(L)'
;MGIPWGCPQFPADVQLRPYQETAIRSWFASNGRGTLKMATGSGKTITALAIAARLYETLGLQVLVVVCPYRHLVTQWARECDRFHLMPILAFESARQWQSEVTRQLYRVRSHSQRFLTVITTNATLISESFQSQLRYFPAKTLIVGDEAHNLGAPRLEASLPRHIKLRLGLSATPERYFDEGGTDALLDYFGAVLKPELTLADAIRAGALVRYTYFPVFVNLNETESRHYALLTHRIGWALQSDDREPEDLTALLMRRARLVGAASNKIAALRSVMRSRLHTSHTLFYCSDGTDTDTDEPQLSAVVRLLGSELGYRVNTYTAETSISERERLRTQFESGELQGLVAIRCLDEGVDVPAIRTAMILASSRNPRQFVQRRGRILRPHPGKERATLFDTIVLPPQLDRQTWDVERNLLKKELQRFVEFADLAENAAEARLKLLKLQQRYGLLDI
;
A
#
# COMPACT_ATOMS: atom_id res chain seq x y z
N MET A 1 36.45 13.14 -14.81
CA MET A 1 36.54 11.91 -14.00
C MET A 1 35.10 11.44 -13.71
N GLY A 2 34.80 10.15 -14.02
CA GLY A 2 33.45 9.61 -13.72
C GLY A 2 33.14 9.56 -12.23
N ILE A 3 31.85 9.60 -11.88
CA ILE A 3 31.42 9.44 -10.46
C ILE A 3 31.77 8.03 -10.02
N PRO A 4 32.48 7.86 -8.87
CA PRO A 4 32.89 6.54 -8.41
C PRO A 4 31.68 5.69 -8.01
N TRP A 5 31.80 4.39 -8.19
CA TRP A 5 30.77 3.41 -7.74
C TRP A 5 30.52 3.55 -6.22
N GLY A 6 29.25 3.46 -5.82
CA GLY A 6 28.82 3.72 -4.43
C GLY A 6 28.42 5.17 -4.16
N CYS A 7 28.58 6.07 -5.14
CA CYS A 7 28.07 7.45 -5.07
C CYS A 7 26.83 7.60 -5.94
N PRO A 8 25.83 8.40 -5.55
CA PRO A 8 24.59 8.53 -6.30
C PRO A 8 24.83 9.15 -7.68
N GLN A 9 24.42 8.43 -8.70
CA GLN A 9 24.46 8.89 -10.08
C GLN A 9 23.10 8.71 -10.73
N PHE A 10 22.65 9.73 -11.45
CA PHE A 10 21.39 9.64 -12.17
C PHE A 10 21.56 8.71 -13.39
N PRO A 11 20.76 7.62 -13.50
CA PRO A 11 20.89 6.66 -14.59
C PRO A 11 20.55 7.28 -15.94
N ALA A 12 21.33 6.99 -16.98
CA ALA A 12 21.10 7.52 -18.33
C ALA A 12 19.82 6.97 -18.99
N ASP A 13 19.36 5.79 -18.56
CA ASP A 13 18.14 5.13 -19.05
C ASP A 13 16.86 5.59 -18.33
N VAL A 14 16.98 6.40 -17.27
CA VAL A 14 15.85 6.92 -16.51
C VAL A 14 15.49 8.33 -16.99
N GLN A 15 14.28 8.47 -17.49
CA GLN A 15 13.71 9.77 -17.80
C GLN A 15 12.66 10.15 -16.74
N LEU A 16 12.90 11.28 -16.08
CA LEU A 16 11.92 11.83 -15.12
C LEU A 16 10.70 12.36 -15.84
N ARG A 17 9.53 12.06 -15.29
CA ARG A 17 8.28 12.63 -15.76
C ARG A 17 8.16 14.09 -15.32
N PRO A 18 7.40 14.95 -16.05
CA PRO A 18 7.26 16.38 -15.72
C PRO A 18 6.85 16.66 -14.27
N TYR A 19 5.95 15.85 -13.70
CA TYR A 19 5.53 15.99 -12.30
C TYR A 19 6.65 15.65 -11.30
N GLN A 20 7.53 14.68 -11.63
CA GLN A 20 8.68 14.35 -10.78
C GLN A 20 9.69 15.51 -10.77
N GLU A 21 9.98 16.10 -11.92
CA GLU A 21 10.82 17.28 -12.03
C GLU A 21 10.25 18.46 -11.21
N THR A 22 8.94 18.66 -11.27
CA THR A 22 8.28 19.71 -10.48
C THR A 22 8.35 19.43 -9.00
N ALA A 23 8.11 18.17 -8.56
CA ALA A 23 8.20 17.77 -7.17
C ALA A 23 9.62 17.96 -6.61
N ILE A 24 10.65 17.60 -7.41
CA ILE A 24 12.04 17.83 -7.05
C ILE A 24 12.33 19.32 -6.84
N ARG A 25 11.93 20.16 -7.81
CA ARG A 25 12.11 21.62 -7.68
C ARG A 25 11.41 22.19 -6.45
N SER A 26 10.18 21.76 -6.18
CA SER A 26 9.43 22.18 -4.99
C SER A 26 10.13 21.81 -3.69
N TRP A 27 10.72 20.60 -3.63
CA TRP A 27 11.46 20.17 -2.44
C TRP A 27 12.75 21.00 -2.23
N PHE A 28 13.49 21.31 -3.28
CA PHE A 28 14.64 22.21 -3.18
C PHE A 28 14.23 23.63 -2.77
N ALA A 29 13.14 24.15 -3.31
CA ALA A 29 12.59 25.47 -2.95
C ALA A 29 12.12 25.53 -1.49
N SER A 30 11.80 24.39 -0.87
CA SER A 30 11.40 24.27 0.55
C SER A 30 12.57 24.01 1.49
N ASN A 31 13.77 24.45 1.13
CA ASN A 31 14.99 24.31 1.92
C ASN A 31 15.32 22.86 2.32
N GLY A 32 15.05 21.91 1.46
CA GLY A 32 15.34 20.50 1.67
C GLY A 32 14.45 19.81 2.71
N ARG A 33 13.22 20.31 2.91
CA ARG A 33 12.22 19.68 3.77
C ARG A 33 10.86 19.67 3.07
N GLY A 34 10.20 18.52 3.10
CA GLY A 34 8.85 18.40 2.56
C GLY A 34 8.35 16.99 2.42
N THR A 35 7.04 16.86 2.30
CA THR A 35 6.33 15.59 2.09
C THR A 35 5.78 15.54 0.68
N LEU A 36 6.16 14.53 -0.11
CA LEU A 36 5.62 14.27 -1.44
C LEU A 36 4.39 13.37 -1.32
N LYS A 37 3.22 13.93 -1.65
CA LYS A 37 1.95 13.20 -1.75
C LYS A 37 1.76 12.71 -3.18
N MET A 38 2.13 11.46 -3.42
CA MET A 38 2.14 10.86 -4.75
C MET A 38 1.52 9.47 -4.72
N ALA A 39 0.65 9.16 -5.69
CA ALA A 39 -0.01 7.87 -5.82
C ALA A 39 1.00 6.71 -5.81
N THR A 40 0.59 5.54 -5.31
CA THR A 40 1.41 4.33 -5.35
C THR A 40 1.69 3.94 -6.80
N GLY A 41 2.95 3.59 -7.10
CA GLY A 41 3.37 3.25 -8.48
C GLY A 41 3.75 4.45 -9.34
N SER A 42 3.62 5.69 -8.86
CA SER A 42 3.99 6.91 -9.62
C SER A 42 5.48 7.22 -9.67
N GLY A 43 6.34 6.40 -9.04
CA GLY A 43 7.79 6.58 -9.06
C GLY A 43 8.34 7.43 -7.91
N LYS A 44 7.72 7.39 -6.72
CA LYS A 44 8.20 8.06 -5.49
C LYS A 44 9.67 7.76 -5.20
N THR A 45 10.06 6.49 -5.27
CA THR A 45 11.44 6.01 -5.03
C THR A 45 12.43 6.65 -5.99
N ILE A 46 12.12 6.66 -7.28
CA ILE A 46 12.95 7.29 -8.31
C ILE A 46 13.08 8.80 -8.06
N THR A 47 11.98 9.47 -7.68
CA THR A 47 12.00 10.91 -7.34
C THR A 47 12.93 11.20 -6.16
N ALA A 48 12.90 10.37 -5.11
CA ALA A 48 13.76 10.52 -3.95
C ALA A 48 15.23 10.25 -4.27
N LEU A 49 15.53 9.23 -5.08
CA LEU A 49 16.90 8.93 -5.52
C LEU A 49 17.44 10.03 -6.44
N ALA A 50 16.59 10.61 -7.30
CA ALA A 50 16.97 11.77 -8.12
C ALA A 50 17.29 13.01 -7.26
N ILE A 51 16.54 13.25 -6.17
CA ILE A 51 16.87 14.29 -5.19
C ILE A 51 18.24 14.01 -4.56
N ALA A 52 18.51 12.76 -4.15
CA ALA A 52 19.80 12.39 -3.55
C ALA A 52 20.96 12.58 -4.53
N ALA A 53 20.79 12.22 -5.81
CA ALA A 53 21.81 12.43 -6.84
C ALA A 53 22.09 13.92 -7.06
N ARG A 54 21.07 14.75 -7.20
CA ARG A 54 21.22 16.22 -7.33
C ARG A 54 21.85 16.86 -6.10
N LEU A 55 21.49 16.41 -4.89
CA LEU A 55 22.13 16.88 -3.65
C LEU A 55 23.62 16.50 -3.58
N TYR A 56 23.97 15.31 -4.07
CA TYR A 56 25.37 14.90 -4.13
C TYR A 56 26.17 15.81 -5.06
N GLU A 57 25.64 16.10 -6.23
CA GLU A 57 26.30 16.97 -7.22
C GLU A 57 26.40 18.43 -6.76
N THR A 58 25.34 18.96 -6.15
CA THR A 58 25.24 20.41 -5.84
C THR A 58 25.74 20.79 -4.45
N LEU A 59 25.51 19.95 -3.44
CA LEU A 59 25.85 20.23 -2.03
C LEU A 59 26.88 19.26 -1.45
N GLY A 60 27.28 18.24 -2.19
CA GLY A 60 28.18 17.18 -1.71
C GLY A 60 27.52 16.37 -0.59
N LEU A 61 26.29 15.88 -0.82
CA LEU A 61 25.62 14.96 0.11
C LEU A 61 26.54 13.80 0.47
N GLN A 62 26.61 13.43 1.74
CA GLN A 62 27.52 12.40 2.23
C GLN A 62 26.80 11.12 2.63
N VAL A 63 25.55 11.22 3.10
CA VAL A 63 24.78 10.05 3.58
C VAL A 63 23.34 10.13 3.08
N LEU A 64 22.82 9.01 2.62
CA LEU A 64 21.40 8.76 2.37
C LEU A 64 20.90 7.73 3.37
N VAL A 65 19.89 8.07 4.16
CA VAL A 65 19.18 7.14 5.05
C VAL A 65 17.74 6.98 4.54
N VAL A 66 17.34 5.75 4.29
CA VAL A 66 15.95 5.43 3.91
C VAL A 66 15.30 4.61 5.01
N VAL A 67 14.15 5.05 5.51
CA VAL A 67 13.39 4.37 6.55
C VAL A 67 12.10 3.83 5.92
N CYS A 68 11.92 2.51 5.97
CA CYS A 68 10.78 1.79 5.39
C CYS A 68 9.95 1.13 6.50
N PRO A 69 8.61 1.00 6.35
CA PRO A 69 7.81 0.31 7.36
C PRO A 69 8.05 -1.21 7.38
N TYR A 70 8.42 -1.82 6.23
CA TYR A 70 8.49 -3.27 6.08
C TYR A 70 9.79 -3.74 5.41
N ARG A 71 10.22 -4.98 5.74
CA ARG A 71 11.47 -5.59 5.23
C ARG A 71 11.54 -5.71 3.70
N HIS A 72 10.44 -6.10 3.05
CA HIS A 72 10.41 -6.23 1.60
C HIS A 72 10.56 -4.88 0.86
N LEU A 73 10.16 -3.74 1.48
CA LEU A 73 10.45 -2.42 0.92
C LEU A 73 11.93 -2.09 0.98
N VAL A 74 12.64 -2.58 2.01
CA VAL A 74 14.10 -2.45 2.08
C VAL A 74 14.77 -3.10 0.87
N THR A 75 14.37 -4.32 0.51
CA THR A 75 14.89 -5.02 -0.67
C THR A 75 14.48 -4.37 -1.98
N GLN A 76 13.27 -3.81 -2.05
CA GLN A 76 12.82 -3.03 -3.22
C GLN A 76 13.67 -1.76 -3.39
N TRP A 77 13.89 -1.00 -2.33
CA TRP A 77 14.76 0.17 -2.34
C TRP A 77 16.19 -0.18 -2.73
N ALA A 78 16.72 -1.31 -2.25
CA ALA A 78 18.07 -1.75 -2.60
C ALA A 78 18.23 -1.97 -4.11
N ARG A 79 17.24 -2.59 -4.77
CA ARG A 79 17.24 -2.79 -6.23
C ARG A 79 17.20 -1.45 -7.00
N GLU A 80 16.43 -0.47 -6.53
CA GLU A 80 16.41 0.86 -7.16
C GLU A 80 17.69 1.64 -6.87
N CYS A 81 18.28 1.49 -5.68
CA CYS A 81 19.58 2.05 -5.35
C CYS A 81 20.70 1.56 -6.29
N ASP A 82 20.70 0.28 -6.63
CA ASP A 82 21.66 -0.31 -7.55
C ASP A 82 21.64 0.38 -8.93
N ARG A 83 20.45 0.72 -9.44
CA ARG A 83 20.31 1.49 -10.68
C ARG A 83 20.91 2.88 -10.59
N PHE A 84 20.96 3.47 -9.40
CA PHE A 84 21.58 4.77 -9.13
C PHE A 84 23.06 4.63 -8.69
N HIS A 85 23.68 3.48 -8.93
CA HIS A 85 25.06 3.14 -8.59
C HIS A 85 25.34 3.18 -7.07
N LEU A 86 24.32 3.07 -6.24
CA LEU A 86 24.43 3.06 -4.79
C LEU A 86 24.62 1.64 -4.26
N MET A 87 25.40 1.51 -3.19
CA MET A 87 25.65 0.25 -2.48
C MET A 87 25.09 0.37 -1.06
N PRO A 88 23.79 0.08 -0.84
CA PRO A 88 23.20 0.30 0.46
C PRO A 88 23.60 -0.78 1.48
N ILE A 89 23.84 -0.36 2.73
CA ILE A 89 23.82 -1.26 3.87
C ILE A 89 22.37 -1.47 4.28
N LEU A 90 21.94 -2.74 4.33
CA LEU A 90 20.60 -3.11 4.71
C LEU A 90 20.53 -3.34 6.22
N ALA A 91 20.17 -2.29 6.97
CA ALA A 91 20.13 -2.31 8.42
C ALA A 91 18.74 -2.76 8.93
N PHE A 92 18.50 -4.05 8.97
CA PHE A 92 17.30 -4.67 9.54
C PHE A 92 17.62 -6.04 10.13
N GLU A 93 16.67 -6.66 10.83
CA GLU A 93 16.89 -7.92 11.59
C GLU A 93 17.97 -7.79 12.66
N SER A 94 19.00 -8.62 12.62
CA SER A 94 20.02 -8.68 13.65
C SER A 94 21.06 -7.56 13.54
N ALA A 95 21.21 -6.76 14.59
CA ALA A 95 22.24 -5.71 14.66
C ALA A 95 23.65 -6.25 14.40
N ARG A 96 23.93 -7.52 14.74
CA ARG A 96 25.23 -8.16 14.51
C ARG A 96 25.63 -8.18 13.03
N GLN A 97 24.67 -8.16 12.11
CA GLN A 97 24.92 -8.25 10.68
C GLN A 97 25.32 -6.90 10.06
N TRP A 98 24.79 -5.78 10.56
CA TRP A 98 24.93 -4.47 9.90
C TRP A 98 25.64 -3.40 10.76
N GLN A 99 25.61 -3.50 12.11
CA GLN A 99 26.04 -2.41 12.98
C GLN A 99 27.52 -2.07 12.81
N SER A 100 28.40 -3.08 12.76
CA SER A 100 29.84 -2.88 12.58
C SER A 100 30.17 -2.24 11.24
N GLU A 101 29.44 -2.62 10.19
CA GLU A 101 29.64 -2.08 8.85
C GLU A 101 29.16 -0.63 8.76
N VAL A 102 27.99 -0.29 9.33
CA VAL A 102 27.51 1.09 9.42
C VAL A 102 28.53 1.95 10.19
N THR A 103 29.00 1.49 11.33
CA THR A 103 30.01 2.20 12.13
C THR A 103 31.27 2.46 11.31
N ARG A 104 31.80 1.44 10.65
CA ARG A 104 33.01 1.53 9.85
C ARG A 104 32.87 2.52 8.69
N GLN A 105 31.76 2.44 7.95
CA GLN A 105 31.53 3.34 6.80
C GLN A 105 31.23 4.77 7.25
N LEU A 106 30.52 4.98 8.34
CA LEU A 106 30.32 6.32 8.94
C LEU A 106 31.68 6.96 9.32
N TYR A 107 32.56 6.19 9.94
CA TYR A 107 33.91 6.70 10.25
C TYR A 107 34.66 7.12 8.97
N ARG A 108 34.60 6.28 7.92
CA ARG A 108 35.26 6.59 6.64
C ARG A 108 34.68 7.84 5.95
N VAL A 109 33.35 8.02 6.00
CA VAL A 109 32.71 9.22 5.45
C VAL A 109 33.13 10.46 6.22
N ARG A 110 33.17 10.40 7.57
CA ARG A 110 33.56 11.51 8.39
C ARG A 110 35.05 11.88 8.26
N SER A 111 35.90 10.89 8.01
CA SER A 111 37.36 11.09 7.76
C SER A 111 37.66 11.41 6.28
N HIS A 112 36.62 11.59 5.44
CA HIS A 112 36.74 11.84 4.00
C HIS A 112 37.47 10.76 3.20
N SER A 113 37.69 9.56 3.77
CA SER A 113 38.26 8.41 3.06
C SER A 113 37.23 7.64 2.21
N GLN A 114 35.95 7.92 2.42
CA GLN A 114 34.81 7.46 1.60
C GLN A 114 33.91 8.65 1.28
N ARG A 115 33.39 8.73 0.06
CA ARG A 115 32.61 9.90 -0.39
C ARG A 115 31.15 9.83 -0.02
N PHE A 116 30.56 8.62 0.01
CA PHE A 116 29.13 8.46 0.21
C PHE A 116 28.78 7.16 0.96
N LEU A 117 27.70 7.19 1.73
CA LEU A 117 27.12 6.05 2.42
C LEU A 117 25.59 6.02 2.20
N THR A 118 25.06 4.85 1.85
CA THR A 118 23.64 4.59 1.82
C THR A 118 23.26 3.57 2.88
N VAL A 119 22.24 3.88 3.69
CA VAL A 119 21.69 2.97 4.69
C VAL A 119 20.18 2.88 4.48
N ILE A 120 19.66 1.66 4.35
CA ILE A 120 18.23 1.40 4.27
C ILE A 120 17.84 0.60 5.50
N THR A 121 16.83 1.08 6.23
CA THR A 121 16.41 0.48 7.50
C THR A 121 14.89 0.33 7.59
N THR A 122 14.44 -0.40 8.62
CA THR A 122 13.01 -0.52 8.93
C THR A 122 12.60 0.37 10.09
N ASN A 123 11.29 0.66 10.21
CA ASN A 123 10.72 1.35 11.36
C ASN A 123 11.09 0.65 12.68
N ALA A 124 11.07 -0.69 12.69
CA ALA A 124 11.44 -1.48 13.87
C ALA A 124 12.92 -1.32 14.25
N THR A 125 13.80 -1.24 13.25
CA THR A 125 15.23 -1.02 13.49
C THR A 125 15.52 0.44 13.88
N LEU A 126 14.81 1.41 13.29
CA LEU A 126 14.94 2.82 13.63
C LEU A 126 14.81 3.07 15.12
N ILE A 127 13.83 2.46 15.78
CA ILE A 127 13.60 2.62 17.24
C ILE A 127 14.56 1.80 18.11
N SER A 128 15.40 0.94 17.53
CA SER A 128 16.33 0.11 18.30
C SER A 128 17.50 0.94 18.85
N GLU A 129 17.95 0.60 20.04
CA GLU A 129 19.12 1.24 20.67
C GLU A 129 20.37 1.16 19.79
N SER A 130 20.56 0.02 19.13
CA SER A 130 21.68 -0.21 18.20
C SER A 130 21.71 0.81 17.05
N PHE A 131 20.54 1.15 16.48
CA PHE A 131 20.48 2.12 15.39
C PHE A 131 20.51 3.56 15.92
N GLN A 132 19.80 3.85 17.01
CA GLN A 132 19.80 5.16 17.65
C GLN A 132 21.20 5.61 18.08
N SER A 133 22.03 4.69 18.58
CA SER A 133 23.42 4.98 18.93
C SER A 133 24.25 5.41 17.71
N GLN A 134 23.95 4.95 16.50
CA GLN A 134 24.65 5.34 15.26
C GLN A 134 24.16 6.68 14.72
N LEU A 135 22.86 6.97 14.83
CA LEU A 135 22.23 8.17 14.23
C LEU A 135 22.92 9.48 14.67
N ARG A 136 23.39 9.58 15.90
CA ARG A 136 24.11 10.77 16.42
C ARG A 136 25.41 11.09 15.67
N TYR A 137 25.99 10.11 14.99
CA TYR A 137 27.24 10.27 14.26
C TYR A 137 27.06 10.60 12.78
N PHE A 138 25.81 10.63 12.28
CA PHE A 138 25.55 11.01 10.90
C PHE A 138 25.90 12.49 10.66
N PRO A 139 26.64 12.80 9.58
CA PRO A 139 27.08 14.16 9.30
C PRO A 139 25.91 15.07 8.95
N ALA A 140 26.13 16.38 9.00
CA ALA A 140 25.13 17.39 8.65
C ALA A 140 24.60 17.24 7.18
N LYS A 141 25.46 16.77 6.28
CA LYS A 141 25.11 16.49 4.86
C LYS A 141 24.49 15.09 4.72
N THR A 142 23.46 14.82 5.52
CA THR A 142 22.66 13.59 5.48
C THR A 142 21.25 13.93 5.00
N LEU A 143 20.72 13.16 4.02
CA LEU A 143 19.31 13.14 3.66
C LEU A 143 18.63 11.95 4.34
N ILE A 144 17.57 12.20 5.09
CA ILE A 144 16.67 11.15 5.58
C ILE A 144 15.39 11.12 4.74
N VAL A 145 15.05 9.93 4.24
CA VAL A 145 13.83 9.65 3.47
C VAL A 145 12.95 8.71 4.28
N GLY A 146 11.72 9.12 4.58
CA GLY A 146 10.69 8.26 5.15
C GLY A 146 9.79 7.71 4.05
N ASP A 147 9.87 6.43 3.74
CA ASP A 147 8.93 5.78 2.83
C ASP A 147 7.68 5.35 3.58
N GLU A 148 6.51 5.48 2.92
CA GLU A 148 5.20 5.38 3.57
C GLU A 148 5.19 6.17 4.90
N ALA A 149 5.61 7.42 4.80
CA ALA A 149 5.95 8.32 5.91
C ALA A 149 4.84 8.45 6.97
N HIS A 150 3.57 8.22 6.58
CA HIS A 150 2.44 8.22 7.52
C HIS A 150 2.63 7.25 8.70
N ASN A 151 3.43 6.18 8.55
CA ASN A 151 3.75 5.28 9.66
C ASN A 151 4.64 5.96 10.72
N LEU A 152 5.48 6.90 10.30
CA LEU A 152 6.46 7.57 11.17
C LEU A 152 5.84 8.64 12.09
N GLY A 153 4.56 9.00 11.89
CA GLY A 153 3.81 9.87 12.80
C GLY A 153 3.31 9.18 14.07
N ALA A 154 3.54 7.87 14.27
CA ALA A 154 3.22 7.22 15.53
C ALA A 154 4.17 7.70 16.64
N PRO A 155 3.69 7.96 17.89
CA PRO A 155 4.46 8.65 18.94
C PRO A 155 5.86 8.08 19.18
N ARG A 156 5.98 6.74 19.25
CA ARG A 156 7.26 6.07 19.49
C ARG A 156 8.23 6.21 18.29
N LEU A 157 7.72 6.19 17.07
CA LEU A 157 8.52 6.34 15.85
C LEU A 157 8.94 7.80 15.66
N GLU A 158 8.00 8.73 15.85
CA GLU A 158 8.25 10.16 15.75
C GLU A 158 9.35 10.59 16.72
N ALA A 159 9.28 10.17 17.98
CA ALA A 159 10.31 10.45 19.00
C ALA A 159 11.70 9.90 18.64
N SER A 160 11.77 8.87 17.78
CA SER A 160 13.02 8.26 17.33
C SER A 160 13.65 8.94 16.10
N LEU A 161 12.96 9.91 15.50
CA LEU A 161 13.45 10.60 14.31
C LEU A 161 14.56 11.62 14.65
N PRO A 162 15.70 11.62 13.93
CA PRO A 162 16.87 12.45 14.26
C PRO A 162 16.63 13.93 13.94
N ARG A 163 16.42 14.77 14.95
CA ARG A 163 16.16 16.22 14.81
C ARG A 163 17.33 17.03 14.27
N HIS A 164 18.57 16.55 14.44
CA HIS A 164 19.77 17.24 13.95
C HIS A 164 19.95 17.14 12.43
N ILE A 165 19.38 16.15 11.76
CA ILE A 165 19.39 16.03 10.30
C ILE A 165 18.42 17.05 9.72
N LYS A 166 18.91 17.90 8.81
CA LYS A 166 18.12 19.02 8.24
C LYS A 166 17.43 18.68 6.93
N LEU A 167 18.06 17.85 6.07
CA LEU A 167 17.48 17.42 4.80
C LEU A 167 16.53 16.24 5.04
N ARG A 168 15.25 16.46 4.82
CA ARG A 168 14.18 15.50 5.18
C ARG A 168 13.15 15.38 4.07
N LEU A 169 12.83 14.17 3.69
CA LEU A 169 11.87 13.88 2.63
C LEU A 169 10.87 12.81 3.09
N GLY A 170 9.62 13.17 3.23
CA GLY A 170 8.52 12.24 3.43
C GLY A 170 7.92 11.79 2.10
N LEU A 171 7.69 10.49 1.94
CA LEU A 171 7.00 9.91 0.78
C LEU A 171 5.73 9.21 1.23
N SER A 172 4.58 9.57 0.71
CA SER A 172 3.32 8.88 0.99
C SER A 172 2.31 9.12 -0.13
N ALA A 173 1.44 8.14 -0.38
CA ALA A 173 0.25 8.36 -1.20
C ALA A 173 -0.86 9.06 -0.39
N THR A 174 -0.87 8.85 0.91
CA THR A 174 -1.86 9.34 1.88
C THR A 174 -1.13 9.72 3.16
N PRO A 175 -0.52 10.91 3.23
CA PRO A 175 0.23 11.35 4.41
C PRO A 175 -0.67 11.55 5.64
N GLU A 176 -1.94 11.87 5.45
CA GLU A 176 -2.93 12.07 6.50
C GLU A 176 -3.17 10.75 7.25
N ARG A 177 -3.07 10.74 8.57
CA ARG A 177 -3.33 9.57 9.42
C ARG A 177 -4.82 9.53 9.81
N TYR A 178 -5.45 8.40 9.52
CA TYR A 178 -6.89 8.23 9.75
C TYR A 178 -7.16 8.09 11.26
N PHE A 179 -8.03 8.94 11.81
CA PHE A 179 -8.31 9.05 13.26
C PHE A 179 -7.10 9.41 14.13
N ASP A 180 -6.06 10.02 13.56
CA ASP A 180 -4.86 10.41 14.30
C ASP A 180 -4.31 11.73 13.71
N GLU A 181 -5.00 12.82 14.02
CA GLU A 181 -4.60 14.17 13.57
C GLU A 181 -3.26 14.58 14.17
N GLY A 182 -3.06 14.31 15.47
CA GLY A 182 -1.81 14.62 16.15
C GLY A 182 -0.61 13.91 15.54
N GLY A 183 -0.75 12.66 15.13
CA GLY A 183 0.30 11.93 14.41
C GLY A 183 0.52 12.46 12.99
N THR A 184 -0.50 13.03 12.34
CA THR A 184 -0.35 13.73 11.05
C THR A 184 0.46 15.00 11.22
N ASP A 185 0.13 15.82 12.22
CA ASP A 185 0.81 17.07 12.51
C ASP A 185 2.29 16.83 12.88
N ALA A 186 2.57 15.83 13.72
CA ALA A 186 3.92 15.43 14.09
C ALA A 186 4.76 15.01 12.88
N LEU A 187 4.15 14.26 11.93
CA LEU A 187 4.78 13.88 10.68
C LEU A 187 5.16 15.10 9.84
N LEU A 188 4.20 16.01 9.64
CA LEU A 188 4.39 17.22 8.83
C LEU A 188 5.34 18.22 9.52
N ASP A 189 5.34 18.27 10.86
CA ASP A 189 6.35 19.05 11.61
C ASP A 189 7.75 18.50 11.36
N TYR A 190 7.93 17.19 11.31
CA TYR A 190 9.25 16.61 11.07
C TYR A 190 9.69 16.71 9.60
N PHE A 191 8.91 16.19 8.66
CA PHE A 191 9.31 16.14 7.24
C PHE A 191 9.05 17.46 6.50
N GLY A 192 8.15 18.29 6.96
CA GLY A 192 7.67 19.50 6.30
C GLY A 192 6.33 19.29 5.61
N ALA A 193 5.70 20.39 5.23
CA ALA A 193 4.39 20.41 4.58
C ALA A 193 4.32 19.56 3.32
N VAL A 194 3.08 19.21 2.91
CA VAL A 194 2.84 18.53 1.64
C VAL A 194 3.18 19.50 0.50
N LEU A 195 4.09 19.06 -0.38
CA LEU A 195 4.58 19.83 -1.50
C LEU A 195 3.73 19.62 -2.77
N LYS A 196 3.69 20.63 -3.60
CA LYS A 196 3.08 20.53 -4.93
C LYS A 196 4.12 20.02 -5.97
N PRO A 197 3.68 19.23 -6.99
CA PRO A 197 2.30 18.82 -7.19
C PRO A 197 1.93 17.64 -6.28
N GLU A 198 0.68 17.64 -5.78
CA GLU A 198 0.08 16.41 -5.29
C GLU A 198 -0.31 15.56 -6.50
N LEU A 199 0.07 14.29 -6.49
CA LEU A 199 -0.24 13.39 -7.59
C LEU A 199 -1.29 12.37 -7.17
N THR A 200 -2.52 12.59 -7.60
CA THR A 200 -3.63 11.65 -7.38
C THR A 200 -3.49 10.40 -8.26
N LEU A 201 -4.33 9.40 -8.01
CA LEU A 201 -4.41 8.22 -8.87
C LEU A 201 -4.83 8.60 -10.30
N ALA A 202 -5.80 9.52 -10.42
CA ALA A 202 -6.25 10.05 -11.71
C ALA A 202 -5.10 10.71 -12.50
N ASP A 203 -4.29 11.52 -11.81
CA ASP A 203 -3.14 12.18 -12.41
C ASP A 203 -2.09 11.17 -12.88
N ALA A 204 -1.84 10.14 -12.06
CA ALA A 204 -0.88 9.09 -12.41
C ALA A 204 -1.33 8.27 -13.63
N ILE A 205 -2.63 7.99 -13.77
CA ILE A 205 -3.20 7.34 -14.95
C ILE A 205 -3.09 8.25 -16.18
N ARG A 206 -3.50 9.52 -16.05
CA ARG A 206 -3.39 10.52 -17.14
C ARG A 206 -1.96 10.73 -17.62
N ALA A 207 -1.01 10.72 -16.70
CA ALA A 207 0.42 10.85 -17.01
C ALA A 207 1.05 9.55 -17.54
N GLY A 208 0.30 8.46 -17.73
CA GLY A 208 0.84 7.16 -18.16
C GLY A 208 1.80 6.51 -17.17
N ALA A 209 1.79 6.95 -15.91
CA ALA A 209 2.54 6.31 -14.83
C ALA A 209 1.87 5.02 -14.36
N LEU A 210 0.56 4.95 -14.51
CA LEU A 210 -0.28 3.78 -14.25
C LEU A 210 -1.11 3.47 -15.49
N VAL A 211 -1.45 2.20 -15.69
CA VAL A 211 -2.33 1.78 -16.78
C VAL A 211 -3.79 2.14 -16.48
N ARG A 212 -4.58 2.30 -17.53
CA ARG A 212 -6.03 2.43 -17.43
C ARG A 212 -6.66 1.13 -16.95
N TYR A 213 -7.92 1.18 -16.49
CA TYR A 213 -8.61 -0.02 -16.02
C TYR A 213 -10.11 0.02 -16.27
N THR A 214 -10.70 -1.16 -16.34
CA THR A 214 -12.14 -1.39 -16.28
C THR A 214 -12.53 -1.87 -14.88
N TYR A 215 -13.68 -1.45 -14.38
CA TYR A 215 -14.16 -1.77 -13.04
C TYR A 215 -15.56 -2.40 -13.08
N PHE A 216 -15.70 -3.56 -12.47
CA PHE A 216 -16.93 -4.32 -12.42
C PHE A 216 -17.35 -4.60 -10.96
N PRO A 217 -18.28 -3.81 -10.39
CA PRO A 217 -18.89 -4.14 -9.12
C PRO A 217 -19.74 -5.40 -9.25
N VAL A 218 -19.53 -6.36 -8.34
CA VAL A 218 -20.23 -7.63 -8.26
C VAL A 218 -20.98 -7.68 -6.94
N PHE A 219 -22.30 -7.56 -6.99
CA PHE A 219 -23.14 -7.56 -5.80
C PHE A 219 -23.37 -8.98 -5.27
N VAL A 220 -23.26 -9.13 -3.94
CA VAL A 220 -23.39 -10.39 -3.22
C VAL A 220 -24.32 -10.20 -2.03
N ASN A 221 -25.30 -11.06 -1.87
CA ASN A 221 -26.15 -11.10 -0.68
C ASN A 221 -25.50 -11.98 0.41
N LEU A 222 -25.73 -11.64 1.66
CA LEU A 222 -25.44 -12.54 2.80
C LEU A 222 -26.44 -13.70 2.80
N ASN A 223 -26.01 -14.86 3.29
CA ASN A 223 -26.95 -15.94 3.59
C ASN A 223 -27.74 -15.63 4.88
N GLU A 224 -28.64 -16.52 5.29
CA GLU A 224 -29.51 -16.26 6.44
C GLU A 224 -28.75 -16.17 7.76
N THR A 225 -27.80 -17.07 8.01
CA THR A 225 -26.94 -17.09 9.19
C THR A 225 -26.07 -15.83 9.26
N GLU A 226 -25.42 -15.49 8.16
CA GLU A 226 -24.59 -14.29 8.03
C GLU A 226 -25.42 -13.01 8.23
N SER A 227 -26.66 -12.96 7.69
CA SER A 227 -27.56 -11.81 7.83
C SER A 227 -27.95 -11.57 9.27
N ARG A 228 -28.23 -12.65 10.03
CA ARG A 228 -28.52 -12.55 11.49
C ARG A 228 -27.30 -12.03 12.27
N HIS A 229 -26.11 -12.58 12.02
CA HIS A 229 -24.89 -12.12 12.66
C HIS A 229 -24.55 -10.68 12.30
N TYR A 230 -24.74 -10.30 11.04
CA TYR A 230 -24.54 -8.92 10.58
C TYR A 230 -25.46 -7.94 11.30
N ALA A 231 -26.76 -8.25 11.44
CA ALA A 231 -27.74 -7.42 12.15
C ALA A 231 -27.35 -7.26 13.63
N LEU A 232 -26.99 -8.36 14.31
CA LEU A 232 -26.52 -8.33 15.69
C LEU A 232 -25.27 -7.45 15.87
N LEU A 233 -24.29 -7.57 14.99
CA LEU A 233 -23.08 -6.76 15.06
C LEU A 233 -23.37 -5.28 14.79
N THR A 234 -24.25 -4.97 13.82
CA THR A 234 -24.64 -3.60 13.51
C THR A 234 -25.36 -2.94 14.67
N HIS A 235 -26.27 -3.68 15.34
CA HIS A 235 -26.95 -3.22 16.54
C HIS A 235 -25.96 -2.91 17.69
N ARG A 236 -25.03 -3.83 17.95
CA ARG A 236 -23.98 -3.64 18.98
C ARG A 236 -23.07 -2.46 18.68
N ILE A 237 -22.71 -2.25 17.40
CA ILE A 237 -21.93 -1.09 16.95
C ILE A 237 -22.72 0.19 17.19
N GLY A 238 -24.03 0.22 16.84
CA GLY A 238 -24.89 1.36 17.09
C GLY A 238 -24.95 1.73 18.58
N TRP A 239 -25.05 0.73 19.43
CA TRP A 239 -25.07 0.92 20.88
C TRP A 239 -23.71 1.43 21.41
N ALA A 240 -22.60 0.89 20.91
CA ALA A 240 -21.27 1.32 21.28
C ALA A 240 -20.95 2.77 20.84
N LEU A 241 -21.55 3.25 19.75
CA LEU A 241 -21.39 4.62 19.27
C LEU A 241 -22.19 5.65 20.11
N GLN A 242 -23.22 5.22 20.84
CA GLN A 242 -24.09 6.09 21.66
C GLN A 242 -23.68 6.15 23.13
N SER A 243 -22.82 5.25 23.62
CA SER A 243 -22.42 5.18 25.02
C SER A 243 -21.07 5.86 25.26
N ASP A 244 -21.07 6.90 26.12
CA ASP A 244 -19.89 7.67 26.52
C ASP A 244 -18.90 6.88 27.41
N ASP A 245 -19.31 5.77 28.01
CA ASP A 245 -18.58 5.04 29.08
C ASP A 245 -17.77 3.82 28.58
N ARG A 246 -17.57 3.64 27.28
CA ARG A 246 -16.88 2.45 26.77
C ARG A 246 -15.49 2.70 26.21
N GLU A 247 -14.60 1.73 26.47
CA GLU A 247 -13.25 1.71 25.91
C GLU A 247 -13.28 1.68 24.36
N PRO A 248 -12.45 2.50 23.68
CA PRO A 248 -12.35 2.52 22.21
C PRO A 248 -12.02 1.15 21.59
N GLU A 249 -11.43 0.24 22.35
CA GLU A 249 -11.07 -1.12 21.93
C GLU A 249 -12.30 -2.00 21.63
N ASP A 250 -13.40 -1.85 22.37
CA ASP A 250 -14.62 -2.64 22.15
C ASP A 250 -15.29 -2.31 20.80
N LEU A 251 -15.36 -1.03 20.44
CA LEU A 251 -15.90 -0.59 19.16
C LEU A 251 -15.03 -1.09 18.00
N THR A 252 -13.72 -0.99 18.14
CA THR A 252 -12.76 -1.48 17.12
C THR A 252 -12.92 -2.97 16.90
N ALA A 253 -13.06 -3.77 17.97
CA ALA A 253 -13.26 -5.22 17.88
C ALA A 253 -14.57 -5.59 17.16
N LEU A 254 -15.69 -4.89 17.47
CA LEU A 254 -16.98 -5.09 16.80
C LEU A 254 -16.90 -4.75 15.29
N LEU A 255 -16.26 -3.63 14.97
CA LEU A 255 -16.04 -3.22 13.59
C LEU A 255 -15.16 -4.24 12.84
N MET A 256 -14.17 -4.82 13.48
CA MET A 256 -13.31 -5.87 12.87
C MET A 256 -14.09 -7.16 12.64
N ARG A 257 -14.93 -7.58 13.60
CA ARG A 257 -15.79 -8.78 13.45
C ARG A 257 -16.76 -8.63 12.28
N ARG A 258 -17.44 -7.46 12.16
CA ARG A 258 -18.33 -7.17 11.03
C ARG A 258 -17.54 -7.18 9.70
N ALA A 259 -16.32 -6.64 9.67
CA ALA A 259 -15.50 -6.63 8.47
C ALA A 259 -15.08 -8.04 8.05
N ARG A 260 -14.76 -8.95 9.00
CA ARG A 260 -14.45 -10.34 8.71
C ARG A 260 -15.66 -11.08 8.16
N LEU A 261 -16.84 -10.92 8.78
CA LEU A 261 -18.09 -11.50 8.29
C LEU A 261 -18.37 -11.09 6.84
N VAL A 262 -18.37 -9.78 6.56
CA VAL A 262 -18.56 -9.24 5.20
C VAL A 262 -17.45 -9.71 4.25
N GLY A 263 -16.21 -9.76 4.73
CA GLY A 263 -15.07 -10.21 3.96
C GLY A 263 -15.18 -11.66 3.49
N ALA A 264 -15.64 -12.55 4.38
CA ALA A 264 -15.71 -14.00 4.17
C ALA A 264 -17.07 -14.51 3.69
N ALA A 265 -18.04 -13.62 3.39
CA ALA A 265 -19.40 -13.99 2.99
C ALA A 265 -19.41 -15.12 1.94
N SER A 266 -20.12 -16.20 2.23
CA SER A 266 -20.10 -17.48 1.49
C SER A 266 -20.50 -17.35 0.02
N ASN A 267 -21.51 -16.50 -0.26
CA ASN A 267 -21.97 -16.23 -1.63
C ASN A 267 -20.91 -15.56 -2.53
N LYS A 268 -19.81 -15.07 -2.00
CA LYS A 268 -18.67 -14.58 -2.78
C LYS A 268 -17.98 -15.68 -3.57
N ILE A 269 -17.99 -16.92 -3.06
CA ILE A 269 -17.47 -18.09 -3.77
C ILE A 269 -18.33 -18.41 -5.00
N ALA A 270 -19.65 -18.31 -4.86
CA ALA A 270 -20.56 -18.47 -6.00
C ALA A 270 -20.39 -17.35 -7.05
N ALA A 271 -20.22 -16.10 -6.60
CA ALA A 271 -19.94 -14.96 -7.47
C ALA A 271 -18.60 -15.13 -8.21
N LEU A 272 -17.54 -15.56 -7.51
CA LEU A 272 -16.23 -15.88 -8.10
C LEU A 272 -16.37 -16.96 -9.17
N ARG A 273 -17.09 -18.05 -8.88
CA ARG A 273 -17.36 -19.12 -9.84
C ARG A 273 -18.04 -18.58 -11.11
N SER A 274 -19.03 -17.72 -10.96
CA SER A 274 -19.75 -17.11 -12.09
C SER A 274 -18.83 -16.27 -12.98
N VAL A 275 -17.99 -15.42 -12.37
CA VAL A 275 -17.03 -14.60 -13.12
C VAL A 275 -15.97 -15.44 -13.80
N MET A 276 -15.45 -16.48 -13.12
CA MET A 276 -14.34 -17.28 -13.64
C MET A 276 -14.74 -18.26 -14.74
N ARG A 277 -16.00 -18.72 -14.83
CA ARG A 277 -16.46 -19.64 -15.89
C ARG A 277 -16.12 -19.18 -17.31
N SER A 278 -16.18 -17.89 -17.57
CA SER A 278 -15.86 -17.30 -18.88
C SER A 278 -14.39 -16.88 -19.03
N ARG A 279 -13.55 -17.12 -18.00
CA ARG A 279 -12.19 -16.58 -17.91
C ARG A 279 -11.11 -17.62 -17.62
N LEU A 280 -11.40 -18.91 -17.76
CA LEU A 280 -10.47 -20.00 -17.43
C LEU A 280 -9.19 -20.01 -18.29
N HIS A 281 -9.24 -19.38 -19.48
CA HIS A 281 -8.11 -19.23 -20.39
C HIS A 281 -7.23 -18.00 -20.07
N THR A 282 -7.67 -17.12 -19.15
CA THR A 282 -6.92 -15.92 -18.80
C THR A 282 -5.75 -16.25 -17.88
N SER A 283 -4.75 -15.40 -17.84
CA SER A 283 -3.60 -15.48 -16.94
C SER A 283 -3.37 -14.14 -16.22
N HIS A 284 -2.42 -14.11 -15.31
CA HIS A 284 -2.05 -12.92 -14.54
C HIS A 284 -3.21 -12.36 -13.70
N THR A 285 -3.97 -13.27 -13.06
CA THR A 285 -5.11 -12.91 -12.21
C THR A 285 -4.72 -12.97 -10.73
N LEU A 286 -5.00 -11.91 -10.01
CA LEU A 286 -4.89 -11.87 -8.56
C LEU A 286 -6.26 -12.06 -7.92
N PHE A 287 -6.37 -13.00 -6.98
CA PHE A 287 -7.54 -13.20 -6.14
C PHE A 287 -7.23 -12.72 -4.72
N TYR A 288 -7.86 -11.64 -4.31
CA TYR A 288 -7.62 -11.03 -3.01
C TYR A 288 -8.68 -11.46 -2.00
N CYS A 289 -8.30 -12.28 -1.02
CA CYS A 289 -9.19 -12.91 -0.05
C CYS A 289 -9.16 -12.22 1.32
N SER A 290 -10.21 -12.49 2.11
CA SER A 290 -10.28 -12.22 3.55
C SER A 290 -9.42 -13.22 4.34
N ASP A 291 -9.04 -12.80 5.55
CA ASP A 291 -8.55 -13.68 6.61
C ASP A 291 -9.70 -14.31 7.44
N GLY A 292 -10.93 -14.13 6.99
CA GLY A 292 -12.11 -14.70 7.66
C GLY A 292 -12.44 -16.12 7.18
N THR A 293 -13.29 -16.76 7.96
CA THR A 293 -13.84 -18.09 7.72
C THR A 293 -15.33 -18.01 7.36
N ASP A 294 -15.81 -18.97 6.61
CA ASP A 294 -17.23 -19.15 6.35
C ASP A 294 -17.96 -19.46 7.67
N THR A 295 -19.10 -18.82 7.88
CA THR A 295 -19.86 -18.92 9.15
C THR A 295 -20.55 -20.26 9.36
N ASP A 296 -20.81 -21.00 8.30
CA ASP A 296 -21.52 -22.29 8.36
C ASP A 296 -20.57 -23.49 8.35
N THR A 297 -19.42 -23.36 7.67
CA THR A 297 -18.48 -24.47 7.45
C THR A 297 -17.15 -24.33 8.18
N ASP A 298 -16.87 -23.18 8.78
CA ASP A 298 -15.55 -22.82 9.36
C ASP A 298 -14.37 -22.91 8.35
N GLU A 299 -14.66 -23.07 7.05
CA GLU A 299 -13.61 -23.10 6.02
C GLU A 299 -13.02 -21.69 5.81
N PRO A 300 -11.68 -21.52 5.89
CA PRO A 300 -11.05 -20.25 5.53
C PRO A 300 -11.37 -19.86 4.08
N GLN A 301 -11.71 -18.60 3.82
CA GLN A 301 -12.04 -18.14 2.47
C GLN A 301 -10.90 -18.42 1.46
N LEU A 302 -9.64 -18.29 1.89
CA LEU A 302 -8.48 -18.64 1.06
C LEU A 302 -8.56 -20.08 0.56
N SER A 303 -8.85 -21.04 1.45
CA SER A 303 -8.95 -22.46 1.13
C SER A 303 -10.10 -22.75 0.17
N ALA A 304 -11.28 -22.13 0.41
CA ALA A 304 -12.44 -22.25 -0.46
C ALA A 304 -12.15 -21.71 -1.88
N VAL A 305 -11.44 -20.60 -1.98
CA VAL A 305 -11.04 -20.00 -3.28
C VAL A 305 -10.03 -20.90 -4.01
N VAL A 306 -9.02 -21.42 -3.32
CA VAL A 306 -8.02 -22.34 -3.91
C VAL A 306 -8.68 -23.63 -4.39
N ARG A 307 -9.57 -24.20 -3.59
CA ARG A 307 -10.33 -25.41 -3.94
C ARG A 307 -11.21 -25.17 -5.17
N LEU A 308 -11.99 -24.06 -5.18
CA LEU A 308 -12.83 -23.70 -6.33
C LEU A 308 -11.99 -23.54 -7.61
N LEU A 309 -10.92 -22.76 -7.55
CA LEU A 309 -10.12 -22.42 -8.73
C LEU A 309 -9.32 -23.64 -9.21
N GLY A 310 -8.58 -24.29 -8.32
CA GLY A 310 -7.68 -25.39 -8.66
C GLY A 310 -8.42 -26.70 -8.92
N SER A 311 -9.22 -27.17 -7.94
CA SER A 311 -9.82 -28.52 -8.01
C SER A 311 -11.09 -28.56 -8.85
N GLU A 312 -11.95 -27.52 -8.78
CA GLU A 312 -13.23 -27.55 -9.48
C GLU A 312 -13.14 -26.96 -10.89
N LEU A 313 -12.35 -25.90 -11.09
CA LEU A 313 -12.27 -25.16 -12.37
C LEU A 313 -10.98 -25.44 -13.16
N GLY A 314 -10.03 -26.18 -12.61
CA GLY A 314 -8.75 -26.48 -13.27
C GLY A 314 -7.86 -25.26 -13.56
N TYR A 315 -8.06 -24.16 -12.83
CA TYR A 315 -7.32 -22.93 -12.99
C TYR A 315 -6.04 -22.99 -12.16
N ARG A 316 -4.87 -22.86 -12.79
CA ARG A 316 -3.55 -23.02 -12.13
C ARG A 316 -3.28 -21.85 -11.19
N VAL A 317 -3.48 -22.06 -9.90
CA VAL A 317 -3.27 -21.07 -8.84
C VAL A 317 -2.31 -21.57 -7.77
N ASN A 318 -1.70 -20.61 -7.07
CA ASN A 318 -1.00 -20.88 -5.82
C ASN A 318 -1.30 -19.77 -4.80
N THR A 319 -1.09 -20.06 -3.52
CA THR A 319 -1.27 -19.12 -2.42
C THR A 319 -0.05 -18.19 -2.30
N TYR A 320 -0.33 -16.94 -1.94
CA TYR A 320 0.69 -15.94 -1.67
C TYR A 320 0.30 -15.19 -0.40
N THR A 321 0.90 -15.58 0.72
CA THR A 321 0.56 -15.09 2.07
C THR A 321 1.77 -14.49 2.78
N ALA A 322 1.57 -13.94 3.98
CA ALA A 322 2.67 -13.46 4.82
C ALA A 322 3.67 -14.57 5.19
N GLU A 323 3.19 -15.80 5.29
CA GLU A 323 3.99 -17.00 5.66
C GLU A 323 4.85 -17.51 4.49
N THR A 324 4.56 -17.11 3.25
CA THR A 324 5.34 -17.51 2.07
C THR A 324 6.77 -16.99 2.19
N SER A 325 7.76 -17.88 2.18
CA SER A 325 9.18 -17.54 2.30
C SER A 325 9.68 -16.66 1.16
N ILE A 326 10.78 -15.93 1.35
CA ILE A 326 11.33 -15.03 0.33
C ILE A 326 11.68 -15.79 -0.95
N SER A 327 12.31 -16.96 -0.83
CA SER A 327 12.67 -17.79 -1.99
C SER A 327 11.43 -18.30 -2.74
N GLU A 328 10.40 -18.70 -2.01
CA GLU A 328 9.15 -19.16 -2.60
C GLU A 328 8.40 -18.00 -3.28
N ARG A 329 8.40 -16.81 -2.70
CA ARG A 329 7.82 -15.62 -3.33
C ARG A 329 8.46 -15.31 -4.67
N GLU A 330 9.79 -15.43 -4.78
CA GLU A 330 10.53 -15.21 -6.02
C GLU A 330 10.16 -16.25 -7.08
N ARG A 331 10.06 -17.53 -6.68
CA ARG A 331 9.63 -18.63 -7.55
C ARG A 331 8.21 -18.42 -8.07
N LEU A 332 7.26 -18.11 -7.18
CA LEU A 332 5.86 -17.89 -7.54
C LEU A 332 5.71 -16.67 -8.46
N ARG A 333 6.50 -15.61 -8.22
CA ARG A 333 6.52 -14.44 -9.09
C ARG A 333 6.98 -14.81 -10.50
N THR A 334 8.07 -15.56 -10.65
CA THR A 334 8.58 -16.00 -11.94
C THR A 334 7.56 -16.86 -12.69
N GLN A 335 6.94 -17.84 -12.02
CA GLN A 335 5.90 -18.69 -12.59
C GLN A 335 4.65 -17.90 -12.99
N PHE A 336 4.30 -16.87 -12.22
CA PHE A 336 3.18 -15.99 -12.54
C PHE A 336 3.50 -15.08 -13.73
N GLU A 337 4.69 -14.48 -13.77
CA GLU A 337 5.14 -13.61 -14.86
C GLU A 337 5.27 -14.39 -16.19
N SER A 338 5.70 -15.63 -16.15
CA SER A 338 5.76 -16.52 -17.33
C SER A 338 4.38 -17.05 -17.79
N GLY A 339 3.35 -16.96 -16.93
CA GLY A 339 2.01 -17.52 -17.19
C GLY A 339 1.92 -19.03 -16.88
N GLU A 340 2.96 -19.65 -16.33
CA GLU A 340 2.90 -21.03 -15.81
C GLU A 340 1.85 -21.12 -14.72
N LEU A 341 1.83 -20.17 -13.78
CA LEU A 341 0.69 -19.91 -12.91
C LEU A 341 -0.24 -18.88 -13.54
N GLN A 342 -1.51 -19.22 -13.63
CA GLN A 342 -2.54 -18.30 -14.15
C GLN A 342 -2.98 -17.30 -13.10
N GLY A 343 -2.93 -17.66 -11.81
CA GLY A 343 -3.39 -16.82 -10.73
C GLY A 343 -2.64 -16.98 -9.42
N LEU A 344 -2.67 -15.92 -8.62
CA LEU A 344 -2.21 -15.91 -7.23
C LEU A 344 -3.40 -15.64 -6.30
N VAL A 345 -3.54 -16.44 -5.24
CA VAL A 345 -4.56 -16.26 -4.20
C VAL A 345 -3.88 -15.65 -2.97
N ALA A 346 -4.25 -14.44 -2.59
CA ALA A 346 -3.51 -13.65 -1.60
C ALA A 346 -4.40 -13.13 -0.47
N ILE A 347 -3.86 -13.08 0.74
CA ILE A 347 -4.44 -12.39 1.90
C ILE A 347 -3.48 -11.28 2.32
N ARG A 348 -3.96 -10.04 2.47
CA ARG A 348 -3.22 -8.87 2.99
C ARG A 348 -1.85 -8.57 2.34
N CYS A 349 -1.32 -9.45 1.49
CA CYS A 349 0.04 -9.31 0.93
C CYS A 349 0.24 -8.06 0.10
N LEU A 350 -0.80 -7.56 -0.57
CA LEU A 350 -0.73 -6.30 -1.33
C LEU A 350 -0.62 -5.06 -0.44
N ASP A 351 -1.02 -5.16 0.82
CA ASP A 351 -0.90 -4.07 1.78
C ASP A 351 0.54 -3.91 2.25
N GLU A 352 1.30 -5.01 2.24
CA GLU A 352 2.64 -5.13 2.79
C GLU A 352 3.77 -5.06 1.75
N GLY A 353 3.51 -4.55 0.54
CA GLY A 353 4.59 -4.24 -0.42
C GLY A 353 4.92 -5.32 -1.44
N VAL A 354 4.06 -6.30 -1.64
CA VAL A 354 4.20 -7.23 -2.78
C VAL A 354 4.12 -6.46 -4.08
N ASP A 355 5.17 -6.55 -4.86
CA ASP A 355 5.27 -5.95 -6.17
C ASP A 355 5.20 -7.03 -7.26
N VAL A 356 4.02 -7.16 -7.87
CA VAL A 356 3.78 -8.06 -9.02
C VAL A 356 3.16 -7.25 -10.15
N PRO A 357 3.95 -6.48 -10.92
CA PRO A 357 3.44 -5.60 -11.98
C PRO A 357 2.68 -6.33 -13.08
N ALA A 358 2.96 -7.63 -13.28
CA ALA A 358 2.33 -8.48 -14.29
C ALA A 358 0.81 -8.70 -14.07
N ILE A 359 0.23 -8.35 -12.90
CA ILE A 359 -1.21 -8.51 -12.63
C ILE A 359 -2.01 -7.74 -13.67
N ARG A 360 -2.84 -8.44 -14.44
CA ARG A 360 -3.77 -7.88 -15.45
C ARG A 360 -5.21 -7.85 -14.97
N THR A 361 -5.60 -8.84 -14.19
CA THR A 361 -6.94 -8.94 -13.61
C THR A 361 -6.83 -9.05 -12.09
N ALA A 362 -7.69 -8.36 -11.37
CA ALA A 362 -7.82 -8.52 -9.92
C ALA A 362 -9.28 -8.85 -9.56
N MET A 363 -9.45 -9.91 -8.78
CA MET A 363 -10.72 -10.27 -8.15
C MET A 363 -10.65 -9.97 -6.67
N ILE A 364 -11.30 -8.89 -6.25
CA ILE A 364 -11.28 -8.41 -4.87
C ILE A 364 -12.49 -9.02 -4.13
N LEU A 365 -12.24 -10.09 -3.37
CA LEU A 365 -13.26 -10.74 -2.54
C LEU A 365 -13.38 -10.08 -1.18
N ALA A 366 -12.31 -9.45 -0.70
CA ALA A 366 -12.31 -8.74 0.57
C ALA A 366 -11.82 -7.31 0.40
N SER A 367 -12.69 -6.35 0.62
CA SER A 367 -12.32 -4.93 0.69
C SER A 367 -11.83 -4.59 2.09
N SER A 368 -10.69 -3.92 2.18
CA SER A 368 -10.24 -3.35 3.45
C SER A 368 -11.06 -2.09 3.79
N ARG A 369 -11.41 -1.92 5.05
CA ARG A 369 -11.99 -0.66 5.56
C ARG A 369 -11.00 0.49 5.58
N ASN A 370 -9.71 0.20 5.54
CA ASN A 370 -8.69 1.24 5.53
C ASN A 370 -8.59 1.85 4.13
N PRO A 371 -9.01 3.12 3.94
CA PRO A 371 -8.95 3.78 2.64
C PRO A 371 -7.54 3.77 2.03
N ARG A 372 -6.50 3.79 2.86
CA ARG A 372 -5.10 3.74 2.41
C ARG A 372 -4.75 2.42 1.75
N GLN A 373 -5.09 1.30 2.40
CA GLN A 373 -4.83 -0.03 1.86
C GLN A 373 -5.52 -0.20 0.51
N PHE A 374 -6.72 0.31 0.40
CA PHE A 374 -7.50 0.29 -0.80
C PHE A 374 -6.84 1.11 -1.95
N VAL A 375 -6.35 2.32 -1.67
CA VAL A 375 -5.61 3.15 -2.64
C VAL A 375 -4.27 2.50 -3.03
N GLN A 376 -3.56 1.94 -2.04
CA GLN A 376 -2.28 1.27 -2.28
C GLN A 376 -2.42 0.02 -3.14
N ARG A 377 -3.43 -0.83 -2.88
CA ARG A 377 -3.73 -2.02 -3.69
C ARG A 377 -3.98 -1.66 -5.14
N ARG A 378 -4.81 -0.64 -5.40
CA ARG A 378 -5.08 -0.13 -6.75
C ARG A 378 -3.80 0.27 -7.48
N GLY A 379 -3.01 1.13 -6.85
CA GLY A 379 -1.78 1.62 -7.45
C GLY A 379 -0.79 0.49 -7.80
N ARG A 380 -0.81 -0.64 -7.07
CA ARG A 380 0.03 -1.81 -7.39
C ARG A 380 -0.51 -2.61 -8.55
N ILE A 381 -1.84 -2.84 -8.59
CA ILE A 381 -2.50 -3.54 -9.71
C ILE A 381 -2.34 -2.77 -11.02
N LEU A 382 -2.31 -1.44 -10.96
CA LEU A 382 -2.24 -0.57 -12.15
C LEU A 382 -0.81 -0.26 -12.61
N ARG A 383 0.22 -0.84 -12.01
CA ARG A 383 1.60 -0.65 -12.49
C ARG A 383 1.77 -1.11 -13.94
N PRO A 384 2.50 -0.35 -14.77
CA PRO A 384 2.86 -0.78 -16.12
C PRO A 384 3.70 -2.05 -16.10
N HIS A 385 3.50 -2.90 -17.10
CA HIS A 385 4.31 -4.09 -17.35
C HIS A 385 4.33 -4.35 -18.86
N PRO A 386 5.39 -4.91 -19.43
CA PRO A 386 5.43 -5.26 -20.84
C PRO A 386 4.19 -6.06 -21.28
N GLY A 387 3.54 -5.61 -22.35
CA GLY A 387 2.30 -6.22 -22.85
C GLY A 387 1.05 -6.01 -22.00
N LYS A 388 1.07 -5.07 -21.04
CA LYS A 388 -0.08 -4.69 -20.22
C LYS A 388 -0.54 -3.28 -20.57
N GLU A 389 -1.60 -3.18 -21.34
CA GLU A 389 -2.20 -1.90 -21.74
C GLU A 389 -3.22 -1.40 -20.73
N ARG A 390 -3.93 -2.33 -20.10
CA ARG A 390 -5.01 -2.05 -19.11
C ARG A 390 -5.09 -3.13 -18.05
N ALA A 391 -5.81 -2.83 -16.97
CA ALA A 391 -6.18 -3.79 -15.94
C ALA A 391 -7.70 -3.96 -15.87
N THR A 392 -8.15 -5.11 -15.36
CA THR A 392 -9.58 -5.38 -15.10
C THR A 392 -9.76 -5.67 -13.61
N LEU A 393 -10.66 -4.95 -12.96
CA LEU A 393 -10.97 -5.12 -11.55
C LEU A 393 -12.40 -5.57 -11.36
N PHE A 394 -12.57 -6.72 -10.69
CA PHE A 394 -13.85 -7.18 -10.16
C PHE A 394 -13.84 -6.98 -8.66
N ASP A 395 -14.85 -6.33 -8.12
CA ASP A 395 -14.93 -6.02 -6.69
C ASP A 395 -16.26 -6.54 -6.12
N THR A 396 -16.19 -7.47 -5.16
CA THR A 396 -17.40 -8.02 -4.55
C THR A 396 -17.90 -7.09 -3.45
N ILE A 397 -19.12 -6.61 -3.64
CA ILE A 397 -19.81 -5.70 -2.74
C ILE A 397 -20.96 -6.46 -2.05
N VAL A 398 -20.86 -6.61 -0.74
CA VAL A 398 -21.94 -7.23 0.03
C VAL A 398 -23.08 -6.24 0.20
N LEU A 399 -24.28 -6.67 -0.20
CA LEU A 399 -25.51 -5.92 0.03
C LEU A 399 -25.95 -6.16 1.48
N PRO A 400 -26.16 -5.10 2.28
CA PRO A 400 -26.68 -5.25 3.63
C PRO A 400 -28.07 -5.92 3.62
N PRO A 401 -28.40 -6.76 4.61
CA PRO A 401 -29.75 -7.30 4.74
C PRO A 401 -30.73 -6.17 5.07
N GLN A 402 -32.02 -6.46 5.00
CA GLN A 402 -33.03 -5.51 5.49
C GLN A 402 -32.92 -5.42 7.00
N LEU A 403 -32.55 -4.24 7.50
CA LEU A 403 -32.43 -3.93 8.94
C LEU A 403 -33.71 -3.21 9.41
N ASP A 404 -33.90 -3.24 10.72
CA ASP A 404 -34.95 -2.48 11.38
C ASP A 404 -34.67 -0.97 11.38
N ARG A 405 -35.64 -0.18 11.80
CA ARG A 405 -35.51 1.29 11.86
C ARG A 405 -34.43 1.76 12.82
N GLN A 406 -34.13 0.98 13.87
CA GLN A 406 -33.16 1.39 14.90
C GLN A 406 -31.71 1.30 14.39
N THR A 407 -31.43 0.37 13.50
CA THR A 407 -30.09 0.14 12.95
C THR A 407 -29.86 0.84 11.61
N TRP A 408 -30.91 1.40 10.99
CA TRP A 408 -30.85 2.02 9.67
C TRP A 408 -29.81 3.12 9.55
N ASP A 409 -29.76 4.07 10.48
CA ASP A 409 -28.83 5.20 10.43
C ASP A 409 -27.39 4.76 10.60
N VAL A 410 -27.14 3.79 11.50
CA VAL A 410 -25.81 3.19 11.69
C VAL A 410 -25.34 2.50 10.41
N GLU A 411 -26.23 1.69 9.82
CA GLU A 411 -25.93 0.99 8.56
C GLU A 411 -25.68 1.96 7.41
N ARG A 412 -26.53 2.96 7.27
CA ARG A 412 -26.39 4.00 6.24
C ARG A 412 -25.07 4.72 6.36
N ASN A 413 -24.63 5.07 7.57
CA ASN A 413 -23.35 5.73 7.82
C ASN A 413 -22.14 4.82 7.52
N LEU A 414 -22.23 3.53 7.86
CA LEU A 414 -21.19 2.55 7.54
C LEU A 414 -21.11 2.33 6.02
N LEU A 415 -22.26 2.19 5.37
CA LEU A 415 -22.34 1.99 3.91
C LEU A 415 -21.90 3.22 3.14
N LYS A 416 -22.19 4.44 3.63
CA LYS A 416 -21.76 5.69 3.01
C LYS A 416 -20.25 5.71 2.80
N LYS A 417 -19.48 5.37 3.82
CA LYS A 417 -18.01 5.31 3.77
C LYS A 417 -17.48 4.23 2.81
N GLU A 418 -18.19 3.11 2.71
CA GLU A 418 -17.82 2.05 1.77
C GLU A 418 -18.16 2.42 0.33
N LEU A 419 -19.35 2.97 0.08
CA LEU A 419 -19.79 3.39 -1.24
C LEU A 419 -18.93 4.51 -1.84
N GLN A 420 -18.49 5.47 -1.05
CA GLN A 420 -17.58 6.53 -1.52
C GLN A 420 -16.36 5.94 -2.24
N ARG A 421 -15.79 4.85 -1.71
CA ARG A 421 -14.64 4.18 -2.32
C ARG A 421 -14.99 3.49 -3.63
N PHE A 422 -16.13 2.79 -3.68
CA PHE A 422 -16.57 2.12 -4.90
C PHE A 422 -16.90 3.13 -6.01
N VAL A 423 -17.51 4.25 -5.64
CA VAL A 423 -17.80 5.36 -6.53
C VAL A 423 -16.50 5.95 -7.10
N GLU A 424 -15.52 6.23 -6.27
CA GLU A 424 -14.21 6.71 -6.71
C GLU A 424 -13.50 5.75 -7.67
N PHE A 425 -13.67 4.42 -7.47
CA PHE A 425 -13.16 3.43 -8.41
C PHE A 425 -13.91 3.46 -9.74
N ALA A 426 -15.24 3.58 -9.68
CA ALA A 426 -16.07 3.64 -10.86
C ALA A 426 -15.76 4.87 -11.70
N ASP A 427 -15.59 6.04 -11.07
CA ASP A 427 -15.36 7.32 -11.77
C ASP A 427 -14.04 7.36 -12.54
N LEU A 428 -13.02 6.67 -12.07
CA LEU A 428 -11.71 6.63 -12.72
C LEU A 428 -11.56 5.47 -13.72
N ALA A 429 -12.57 4.60 -13.86
CA ALA A 429 -12.55 3.48 -14.78
C ALA A 429 -12.88 3.90 -16.22
N GLU A 430 -12.37 3.17 -17.22
CA GLU A 430 -12.74 3.39 -18.62
C GLU A 430 -14.25 3.16 -18.89
N ASN A 431 -14.87 2.24 -18.13
CA ASN A 431 -16.31 1.96 -18.16
C ASN A 431 -17.08 2.67 -17.03
N ALA A 432 -16.71 3.88 -16.67
CA ALA A 432 -17.29 4.63 -15.56
C ALA A 432 -18.83 4.68 -15.58
N ALA A 433 -19.43 4.97 -16.74
CA ALA A 433 -20.88 5.05 -16.87
C ALA A 433 -21.60 3.73 -16.50
N GLU A 434 -21.08 2.58 -16.96
CA GLU A 434 -21.64 1.26 -16.63
C GLU A 434 -21.47 0.96 -15.13
N ALA A 435 -20.29 1.19 -14.59
CA ALA A 435 -19.98 0.93 -13.20
C ALA A 435 -20.82 1.81 -12.25
N ARG A 436 -20.98 3.08 -12.57
CA ARG A 436 -21.82 4.03 -11.82
C ARG A 436 -23.29 3.63 -11.86
N LEU A 437 -23.83 3.23 -13.02
CA LEU A 437 -25.21 2.76 -13.13
C LEU A 437 -25.52 1.57 -12.21
N LYS A 438 -24.58 0.64 -12.06
CA LYS A 438 -24.73 -0.47 -11.12
C LYS A 438 -24.75 0.01 -9.66
N LEU A 439 -23.87 0.93 -9.29
CA LEU A 439 -23.81 1.50 -7.94
C LEU A 439 -25.02 2.39 -7.61
N LEU A 440 -25.58 3.07 -8.61
CA LEU A 440 -26.71 3.99 -8.44
C LEU A 440 -27.93 3.33 -7.78
N LYS A 441 -28.24 2.09 -8.12
CA LYS A 441 -29.36 1.34 -7.50
C LYS A 441 -29.15 1.18 -6.00
N LEU A 442 -27.92 0.96 -5.56
CA LEU A 442 -27.58 0.85 -4.14
C LEU A 442 -27.65 2.22 -3.46
N GLN A 443 -27.14 3.26 -4.10
CA GLN A 443 -27.22 4.64 -3.61
C GLN A 443 -28.67 5.10 -3.41
N GLN A 444 -29.56 4.81 -4.40
CA GLN A 444 -30.98 5.11 -4.31
C GLN A 444 -31.66 4.40 -3.14
N ARG A 445 -31.38 3.09 -2.97
CA ARG A 445 -31.97 2.29 -1.88
C ARG A 445 -31.66 2.86 -0.49
N TYR A 446 -30.47 3.43 -0.30
CA TYR A 446 -30.01 3.96 1.01
C TYR A 446 -30.02 5.49 1.10
N GLY A 447 -30.59 6.19 0.11
CA GLY A 447 -30.66 7.65 0.08
C GLY A 447 -29.27 8.31 0.09
N LEU A 448 -28.31 7.74 -0.63
CA LEU A 448 -26.90 8.15 -0.71
C LEU A 448 -26.53 8.64 -2.12
N LEU A 449 -27.42 9.41 -2.75
CA LEU A 449 -27.19 9.98 -4.09
C LEU A 449 -26.20 11.15 -4.11
N ASP A 450 -25.88 11.65 -2.94
CA ASP A 450 -24.92 12.75 -2.71
C ASP A 450 -23.45 12.31 -2.74
N ILE A 451 -23.19 11.03 -3.07
CA ILE A 451 -21.85 10.44 -3.14
C ILE A 451 -21.40 10.27 -4.58
#